data_0334cdbe94d17556dbd2ebb3bf36602f
#
_entry.id   0334cdbe94d17556dbd2ebb3bf36602f
#
_cell.length_a   1.000
_cell.length_b   1.000
_cell.length_c   1.000
_cell.angle_alpha   90.00
_cell.angle_beta   90.00
_cell.angle_gamma   90.00
#
_symmetry.space_group_name_H-M   'P 1'
#
loop_
_entity.id
_entity.type
_entity.pdbx_description
1 polymer ?
#
loop_
_entity_poly.entity_id
_entity_poly.type
_entity_poly.pdbx_seq_one_letter_code
_entity_poly.pdbx_strand_id
1 'polypeptide(L)'
;DVSDITNVRFYTSIDQGSYIPPHWHRAVEIIYMQEGSLDITVESRSFTIHPGDCTLINANVLHSTKCTNPNKAIVLQIPLDFMEKYIKSLPYGDKI
;
A
#
# COMPACT_ATOMS: atom_id res chain seq x y z
N ASP A 1 6.19 13.01 14.97
CA ASP A 1 6.16 12.04 13.89
C ASP A 1 5.06 12.40 12.90
N VAL A 2 5.34 12.28 11.63
CA VAL A 2 4.39 12.61 10.56
C VAL A 2 3.10 11.79 10.72
N SER A 3 3.19 10.52 11.08
CA SER A 3 2.02 9.66 11.21
C SER A 3 1.10 10.10 12.37
N ASP A 4 1.63 10.74 13.40
CA ASP A 4 0.83 11.23 14.53
C ASP A 4 -0.04 12.43 14.15
N ILE A 5 0.38 13.19 13.15
CA ILE A 5 -0.30 14.41 12.71
C ILE A 5 -1.22 14.14 11.52
N THR A 6 -0.75 13.34 10.57
CA THR A 6 -1.42 13.15 9.28
C THR A 6 -2.03 11.76 9.11
N ASN A 7 -1.67 10.81 9.96
CA ASN A 7 -1.98 9.37 9.82
C ASN A 7 -1.38 8.76 8.54
N VAL A 8 -0.44 9.43 7.90
CA VAL A 8 0.36 8.85 6.83
C VAL A 8 1.33 7.86 7.46
N ARG A 9 1.38 6.65 6.93
CA ARG A 9 2.27 5.61 7.43
C ARG A 9 3.33 5.29 6.38
N PHE A 10 4.58 5.31 6.80
CA PHE A 10 5.72 4.94 5.96
C PHE A 10 6.61 4.02 6.78
N TYR A 11 6.76 2.78 6.35
CA TYR A 11 7.48 1.79 7.13
C TYR A 11 8.10 0.71 6.26
N THR A 12 9.08 0.01 6.82
CA THR A 12 9.64 -1.20 6.23
C THR A 12 8.92 -2.40 6.83
N SER A 13 8.36 -3.23 5.96
CA SER A 13 7.71 -4.48 6.36
C SER A 13 8.68 -5.63 6.11
N ILE A 14 8.89 -6.46 7.13
CA ILE A 14 9.66 -7.70 7.01
C ILE A 14 8.70 -8.84 7.36
N ASP A 15 8.51 -9.75 6.41
CA ASP A 15 7.54 -10.84 6.55
C ASP A 15 8.24 -12.18 6.35
N GLN A 16 7.97 -13.12 7.24
CA GLN A 16 8.56 -14.45 7.23
C GLN A 16 7.62 -15.50 6.63
N GLY A 17 6.45 -15.10 6.22
CA GLY A 17 5.44 -15.96 5.64
C GLY A 17 4.11 -15.76 6.34
N SER A 18 3.21 -14.99 5.74
CA SER A 18 1.90 -14.70 6.31
C SER A 18 0.86 -14.59 5.21
N TYR A 19 -0.39 -14.68 5.62
CA TYR A 19 -1.53 -14.44 4.77
C TYR A 19 -2.40 -13.36 5.44
N ILE A 20 -2.65 -12.29 4.70
CA ILE A 20 -3.57 -11.24 5.13
C ILE A 20 -4.85 -11.43 4.32
N PRO A 21 -5.97 -11.78 4.99
CA PRO A 21 -7.22 -12.05 4.27
C PRO A 21 -7.79 -10.80 3.61
N PRO A 22 -8.76 -10.95 2.69
CA PRO A 22 -9.36 -9.82 2.01
C PRO A 22 -9.87 -8.77 2.99
N HIS A 23 -9.45 -7.53 2.76
CA HIS A 23 -9.82 -6.38 3.58
C HIS A 23 -9.75 -5.11 2.72
N TRP A 24 -10.24 -4.00 3.26
CA TRP A 24 -10.16 -2.70 2.61
C TRP A 24 -9.94 -1.61 3.68
N HIS A 25 -9.42 -0.47 3.25
CA HIS A 25 -9.21 0.68 4.13
C HIS A 25 -9.31 1.98 3.32
N ARG A 26 -9.49 3.10 4.03
CA ARG A 26 -9.63 4.42 3.43
C ARG A 26 -8.28 5.08 3.23
N ALA A 27 -7.40 4.37 2.57
CA ALA A 27 -6.04 4.86 2.30
C ALA A 27 -5.54 4.25 1.00
N VAL A 28 -4.77 5.03 0.24
CA VAL A 28 -4.01 4.55 -0.89
C VAL A 28 -2.75 3.89 -0.33
N GLU A 29 -2.39 2.72 -0.84
CA GLU A 29 -1.21 2.00 -0.41
C GLU A 29 -0.25 1.81 -1.57
N ILE A 30 1.02 2.11 -1.32
CA ILE A 30 2.09 1.87 -2.29
C ILE A 30 3.05 0.88 -1.65
N ILE A 31 3.35 -0.21 -2.36
CA ILE A 31 4.27 -1.25 -1.91
C ILE A 31 5.43 -1.35 -2.89
N TYR A 32 6.64 -1.12 -2.40
CA TYR A 32 7.87 -1.31 -3.16
C TYR A 32 8.59 -2.54 -2.61
N MET A 33 8.78 -3.57 -3.45
CA MET A 33 9.42 -4.82 -3.03
C MET A 33 10.93 -4.69 -3.12
N GLN A 34 11.61 -4.92 -1.99
CA GLN A 34 13.06 -4.86 -1.92
C GLN A 34 13.69 -6.25 -2.02
N GLU A 35 13.16 -7.22 -1.30
CA GLU A 35 13.68 -8.59 -1.25
C GLU A 35 12.52 -9.57 -1.24
N GLY A 36 12.70 -10.71 -1.90
CA GLY A 36 11.67 -11.72 -1.98
C GLY A 36 10.52 -11.34 -2.87
N SER A 37 9.36 -11.95 -2.67
CA SER A 37 8.18 -11.69 -3.48
C SER A 37 6.93 -11.64 -2.60
N LEU A 38 5.85 -11.12 -3.18
CA LEU A 38 4.57 -11.01 -2.50
C LEU A 38 3.46 -11.27 -3.51
N ASP A 39 2.56 -12.20 -3.17
CA ASP A 39 1.36 -12.45 -3.97
C ASP A 39 0.26 -11.51 -3.49
N ILE A 40 -0.31 -10.75 -4.42
CA ILE A 40 -1.35 -9.76 -4.13
C ILE A 40 -2.58 -10.09 -4.94
N THR A 41 -3.75 -10.07 -4.29
CA THR A 41 -5.03 -10.19 -4.97
C THR A 41 -5.80 -8.91 -4.73
N VAL A 42 -6.16 -8.23 -5.82
CA VAL A 42 -6.97 -7.00 -5.80
C VAL A 42 -8.26 -7.31 -6.52
N GLU A 43 -9.36 -7.31 -5.77
CA GLU A 43 -10.67 -7.77 -6.23
C GLU A 43 -10.56 -9.19 -6.77
N SER A 44 -10.68 -9.41 -8.08
CA SER A 44 -10.59 -10.73 -8.69
C SER A 44 -9.27 -10.96 -9.43
N ARG A 45 -8.32 -10.03 -9.34
CA ARG A 45 -7.03 -10.12 -10.03
C ARG A 45 -5.92 -10.48 -9.06
N SER A 46 -5.13 -11.48 -9.44
CA SER A 46 -3.97 -11.90 -8.66
C SER A 46 -2.69 -11.68 -9.45
N PHE A 47 -1.66 -11.20 -8.77
CA PHE A 47 -0.35 -11.00 -9.38
C PHE A 47 0.73 -11.09 -8.31
N THR A 48 1.97 -11.28 -8.74
CA THR A 48 3.12 -11.37 -7.85
C THR A 48 4.06 -10.22 -8.13
N ILE A 49 4.50 -9.53 -7.08
CA ILE A 49 5.54 -8.50 -7.21
C ILE A 49 6.88 -9.06 -6.75
N HIS A 50 7.94 -8.67 -7.46
CA HIS A 50 9.31 -9.11 -7.28
C HIS A 50 10.20 -7.92 -6.92
N PRO A 51 11.45 -8.15 -6.50
CA PRO A 51 12.35 -7.05 -6.15
C PRO A 51 12.45 -6.00 -7.26
N GLY A 52 12.26 -4.75 -6.91
CA GLY A 52 12.22 -3.64 -7.85
C GLY A 52 10.83 -3.27 -8.34
N ASP A 53 9.84 -4.13 -8.12
CA ASP A 53 8.47 -3.82 -8.50
C ASP A 53 7.82 -2.89 -7.48
N CYS A 54 6.96 -2.02 -7.98
CA CYS A 54 6.18 -1.10 -7.17
C CYS A 54 4.71 -1.22 -7.59
N THR A 55 3.83 -1.37 -6.62
CA THR A 55 2.40 -1.45 -6.89
C THR A 55 1.63 -0.43 -6.08
N LEU A 56 0.52 0.04 -6.64
CA LEU A 56 -0.39 0.96 -5.97
C LEU A 56 -1.74 0.26 -5.81
N ILE A 57 -2.24 0.24 -4.59
CA ILE A 57 -3.58 -0.27 -4.26
C ILE A 57 -4.43 0.92 -3.86
N ASN A 58 -5.50 1.18 -4.64
CA ASN A 58 -6.39 2.30 -4.36
C ASN A 58 -7.14 2.11 -3.05
N ALA A 59 -7.59 3.23 -2.50
CA ALA A 59 -8.40 3.21 -1.29
C ALA A 59 -9.73 2.51 -1.55
N ASN A 60 -10.25 1.87 -0.49
CA ASN A 60 -11.55 1.20 -0.48
C ASN A 60 -11.65 0.02 -1.46
N VAL A 61 -10.53 -0.52 -1.89
CA VAL A 61 -10.48 -1.67 -2.79
C VAL A 61 -10.19 -2.92 -1.96
N LEU A 62 -10.98 -3.96 -2.16
CA LEU A 62 -10.78 -5.22 -1.48
C LEU A 62 -9.51 -5.88 -1.96
N HIS A 63 -8.59 -6.19 -1.05
CA HIS A 63 -7.32 -6.82 -1.40
C HIS A 63 -6.84 -7.76 -0.30
N SER A 64 -6.02 -8.71 -0.71
CA SER A 64 -5.36 -9.66 0.18
C SER A 64 -3.92 -9.86 -0.26
N THR A 65 -3.08 -10.33 0.65
CA THR A 65 -1.69 -10.62 0.35
C THR A 65 -1.29 -11.97 0.92
N LYS A 66 -0.39 -12.65 0.21
CA LYS A 66 0.18 -13.91 0.65
C LYS A 66 1.69 -13.86 0.48
N CYS A 67 2.40 -14.04 1.58
CA CYS A 67 3.85 -14.12 1.61
C CYS A 67 4.25 -15.57 1.82
N THR A 68 4.72 -16.23 0.78
CA THR A 68 5.12 -17.65 0.85
C THR A 68 6.56 -17.82 1.25
N ASN A 69 7.40 -16.82 1.00
CA ASN A 69 8.82 -16.83 1.33
C ASN A 69 9.16 -15.52 2.05
N PRO A 70 10.22 -15.50 2.87
CA PRO A 70 10.63 -14.26 3.52
C PRO A 70 10.79 -13.13 2.52
N ASN A 71 10.27 -11.96 2.86
CA ASN A 71 10.38 -10.78 2.01
C ASN A 71 10.61 -9.52 2.82
N LYS A 72 10.99 -8.45 2.12
CA LYS A 72 11.18 -7.12 2.69
C LYS A 72 10.63 -6.10 1.71
N ALA A 73 9.76 -5.23 2.20
CA ALA A 73 9.10 -4.22 1.38
C ALA A 73 9.06 -2.88 2.09
N ILE A 74 9.02 -1.82 1.31
CA ILE A 74 8.71 -0.48 1.80
C ILE A 74 7.25 -0.21 1.51
N VAL A 75 6.51 0.22 2.52
CA VAL A 75 5.08 0.45 2.43
C VAL A 75 4.77 1.90 2.78
N LEU A 76 3.98 2.55 1.94
CA LEU A 76 3.47 3.89 2.16
C LEU A 76 1.94 3.83 2.11
N GLN A 77 1.29 4.29 3.18
CA GLN A 77 -0.17 4.37 3.24
C GLN A 77 -0.58 5.82 3.44
N ILE A 78 -1.38 6.34 2.53
CA ILE A 78 -1.84 7.73 2.55
C ILE A 78 -3.36 7.74 2.71
N PRO A 79 -3.88 8.19 3.86
CA PRO A 79 -5.33 8.28 4.08
C PRO A 79 -5.99 9.21 3.08
N LEU A 80 -7.21 8.88 2.64
CA LEU A 80 -7.98 9.74 1.75
C LEU A 80 -8.21 11.11 2.36
N ASP A 81 -8.44 11.18 3.65
CA ASP A 81 -8.67 12.46 4.34
C ASP A 81 -7.45 13.38 4.21
N PHE A 82 -6.25 12.81 4.29
CA PHE A 82 -5.02 13.58 4.06
C PHE A 82 -4.98 14.09 2.63
N MET A 83 -5.28 13.23 1.65
CA MET A 83 -5.27 13.60 0.24
C MET A 83 -6.28 14.71 -0.05
N GLU A 84 -7.49 14.60 0.49
CA GLU A 84 -8.51 15.61 0.31
C GLU A 84 -8.12 16.96 0.93
N LYS A 85 -7.52 16.93 2.13
CA LYS A 85 -7.16 18.13 2.85
C LYS A 85 -5.96 18.85 2.25
N TYR A 86 -4.93 18.12 1.83
CA TYR A 86 -3.65 18.69 1.46
C TYR A 86 -3.38 18.68 -0.04
N ILE A 87 -3.75 17.64 -0.75
CA ILE A 87 -3.45 17.51 -2.17
C ILE A 87 -4.38 18.37 -3.02
N LYS A 88 -5.67 18.39 -2.70
CA LYS A 88 -6.64 19.23 -3.41
C LYS A 88 -6.40 20.73 -3.23
N SER A 89 -5.62 21.11 -2.23
CA SER A 89 -5.24 22.51 -2.03
C SER A 89 -4.16 22.98 -3.01
N LEU A 90 -3.50 22.05 -3.70
CA LEU A 90 -2.49 22.38 -4.69
C LEU A 90 -3.14 22.89 -5.98
N PRO A 91 -2.42 23.70 -6.79
CA PRO A 91 -2.97 24.25 -8.04
C PRO A 91 -3.56 23.21 -9.01
N TYR A 92 -3.06 21.99 -8.96
CA TYR A 92 -3.50 20.90 -9.85
C TYR A 92 -4.25 19.79 -9.11
N GLY A 93 -4.63 20.03 -7.85
CA GLY A 93 -5.26 19.01 -7.02
C GLY A 93 -6.56 18.46 -7.58
N ASP A 94 -7.34 19.29 -8.25
CA ASP A 94 -8.62 18.88 -8.84
C ASP A 94 -8.46 17.93 -10.02
N LYS A 95 -7.26 17.73 -10.51
CA LYS A 95 -6.98 16.87 -11.66
C LYS A 95 -6.44 15.49 -11.26
N ILE A 96 -6.32 15.26 -9.98
CA ILE A 96 -5.85 13.99 -9.43
C ILE A 96 -7.04 13.00 -9.18
#